data_750032f9da4be309477ea73c36f5a3f2
#
_entry.id   750032f9da4be309477ea73c36f5a3f2
#
_cell.length_a   1.000
_cell.length_b   1.000
_cell.length_c   1.000
_cell.angle_alpha   90.00
_cell.angle_beta   90.00
_cell.angle_gamma   90.00
#
_symmetry.space_group_name_H-M   'P 1'
#
loop_
_entity.id
_entity.type
_entity.pdbx_description
1 polymer ?
#
loop_
_entity_poly.entity_id
_entity_poly.type
_entity_poly.pdbx_seq_one_letter_code
_entity_poly.pdbx_strand_id
1 'polypeptide(L)'
;MNDLVSIIMLSRRRARFVVESVRSVIAQTYQNWELLFVDDNSKDGTVSLLLELMDEGSRKQEKWAVERRIHISQTVTERGKSVNRFSSMKEARGRWIAFLDAGDVWAPDKLEKQIGFMAENGYAFSYTQYGLINRRSEDMGVLISGKAQVDHEEMLHCCWPAYLTVMYDAETVGLVLAKSVKENNDYALWLNISVKHDCHLLPENLATMRTPYGRFSRFIRTDRFKWRYEVYRKEEDLGPVTSFLYTVRNGWYGIVKWWKYVHKT
;
A
#
# COMPACT_ATOMS: atom_id res chain seq x y z
N MET A 1 -12.13 16.10 -16.02
CA MET A 1 -12.12 15.05 -14.99
C MET A 1 -10.92 15.29 -14.10
N ASN A 2 -11.04 15.06 -12.81
CA ASN A 2 -9.93 15.20 -11.88
C ASN A 2 -9.08 13.91 -11.93
N ASP A 3 -8.04 13.91 -12.74
CA ASP A 3 -7.16 12.73 -12.88
C ASP A 3 -5.97 12.75 -11.90
N LEU A 4 -6.07 13.56 -10.82
CA LEU A 4 -5.06 13.62 -9.77
C LEU A 4 -4.96 12.29 -9.03
N VAL A 5 -3.73 11.85 -8.75
CA VAL A 5 -3.44 10.72 -7.88
C VAL A 5 -3.01 11.21 -6.51
N SER A 6 -3.72 10.84 -5.45
CA SER A 6 -3.24 11.03 -4.08
C SER A 6 -2.51 9.77 -3.61
N ILE A 7 -1.22 9.93 -3.35
CA ILE A 7 -0.34 8.86 -2.88
C ILE A 7 -0.23 8.94 -1.35
N ILE A 8 -0.68 7.92 -0.66
CA ILE A 8 -0.63 7.84 0.81
C ILE A 8 0.66 7.13 1.23
N MET A 9 1.59 7.86 1.85
CA MET A 9 2.86 7.28 2.31
C MET A 9 2.99 7.40 3.82
N LEU A 10 3.07 6.26 4.50
CA LEU A 10 3.30 6.21 5.93
C LEU A 10 4.77 5.91 6.24
N SER A 11 5.30 6.61 7.24
CA SER A 11 6.65 6.44 7.72
C SER A 11 6.69 6.26 9.23
N ARG A 12 7.57 5.37 9.68
CA ARG A 12 7.98 5.26 11.08
C ARG A 12 9.39 4.72 11.16
N ARG A 13 10.34 5.57 11.56
CA ARG A 13 11.77 5.23 11.68
C ARG A 13 12.33 4.65 10.38
N ARG A 14 12.24 5.44 9.29
CA ARG A 14 12.62 5.03 7.93
C ARG A 14 13.68 5.93 7.28
N ALA A 15 14.46 6.69 8.06
CA ALA A 15 15.48 7.60 7.56
C ALA A 15 16.37 6.98 6.46
N ARG A 16 16.79 5.73 6.66
CA ARG A 16 17.62 5.01 5.69
C ARG A 16 17.00 4.81 4.31
N PHE A 17 15.68 4.78 4.21
CA PHE A 17 14.98 4.32 2.99
C PHE A 17 14.01 5.36 2.42
N VAL A 18 13.64 6.37 3.19
CA VAL A 18 12.61 7.34 2.79
C VAL A 18 12.96 8.07 1.50
N VAL A 19 14.21 8.45 1.33
CA VAL A 19 14.68 9.16 0.13
C VAL A 19 14.50 8.31 -1.13
N GLU A 20 14.81 7.02 -1.07
CA GLU A 20 14.63 6.10 -2.20
C GLU A 20 13.15 5.95 -2.57
N SER A 21 12.27 5.81 -1.56
CA SER A 21 10.83 5.71 -1.78
C SER A 21 10.25 6.98 -2.41
N VAL A 22 10.61 8.16 -1.88
CA VAL A 22 10.11 9.43 -2.41
C VAL A 22 10.67 9.71 -3.81
N ARG A 23 11.92 9.38 -4.09
CA ARG A 23 12.49 9.48 -5.44
C ARG A 23 11.75 8.59 -6.44
N SER A 24 11.26 7.42 -6.03
CA SER A 24 10.47 6.56 -6.92
C SER A 24 9.10 7.15 -7.26
N VAL A 25 8.52 7.97 -6.38
CA VAL A 25 7.31 8.76 -6.65
C VAL A 25 7.60 9.92 -7.59
N ILE A 26 8.68 10.64 -7.34
CA ILE A 26 9.12 11.77 -8.17
C ILE A 26 9.42 11.32 -9.60
N ALA A 27 9.99 10.14 -9.76
CA ALA A 27 10.36 9.55 -11.06
C ALA A 27 9.18 8.98 -11.86
N GLN A 28 7.93 9.07 -11.36
CA GLN A 28 6.78 8.56 -12.10
C GLN A 28 6.59 9.29 -13.42
N THR A 29 6.31 8.55 -14.51
CA THR A 29 5.98 9.11 -15.83
C THR A 29 4.69 9.89 -15.80
N TYR A 30 3.69 9.43 -15.03
CA TYR A 30 2.47 10.16 -14.78
C TYR A 30 2.73 11.29 -13.79
N GLN A 31 2.55 12.55 -14.21
CA GLN A 31 3.00 13.73 -13.47
C GLN A 31 1.91 14.38 -12.59
N ASN A 32 0.63 14.02 -12.75
CA ASN A 32 -0.47 14.63 -11.98
C ASN A 32 -0.73 13.86 -10.68
N TRP A 33 0.15 14.02 -9.70
CA TRP A 33 0.05 13.39 -8.39
C TRP A 33 0.35 14.38 -7.25
N GLU A 34 -0.18 14.07 -6.08
CA GLU A 34 0.23 14.60 -4.79
C GLU A 34 0.70 13.46 -3.87
N LEU A 35 1.65 13.74 -2.99
CA LEU A 35 2.15 12.81 -1.98
C LEU A 35 1.75 13.30 -0.59
N LEU A 36 0.92 12.54 0.10
CA LEU A 36 0.54 12.76 1.49
C LEU A 36 1.45 11.91 2.38
N PHE A 37 2.55 12.51 2.82
CA PHE A 37 3.55 11.85 3.65
C PHE A 37 3.24 12.06 5.13
N VAL A 38 3.02 10.98 5.87
CA VAL A 38 2.75 11.03 7.31
C VAL A 38 3.82 10.26 8.09
N ASP A 39 4.51 10.99 8.95
CA ASP A 39 5.52 10.43 9.84
C ASP A 39 4.96 10.20 11.25
N ASP A 40 5.00 8.96 11.71
CA ASP A 40 4.49 8.54 13.02
C ASP A 40 5.55 8.77 14.12
N ASN A 41 5.84 10.05 14.40
CA ASN A 41 6.76 10.49 15.47
C ASN A 41 8.17 9.87 15.38
N SER A 42 8.76 9.82 14.20
CA SER A 42 10.14 9.36 14.03
C SER A 42 11.15 10.32 14.67
N LYS A 43 12.19 9.76 15.30
CA LYS A 43 13.29 10.51 15.93
C LYS A 43 14.64 10.23 15.25
N ASP A 44 14.62 9.58 14.09
CA ASP A 44 15.81 9.10 13.37
C ASP A 44 16.23 10.03 12.21
N GLY A 45 15.67 11.23 12.11
CA GLY A 45 15.95 12.17 11.03
C GLY A 45 15.15 11.94 9.74
N THR A 46 14.15 11.05 9.72
CA THR A 46 13.34 10.75 8.53
C THR A 46 12.80 12.01 7.87
N VAL A 47 12.17 12.92 8.65
CA VAL A 47 11.57 14.15 8.11
C VAL A 47 12.64 15.13 7.62
N SER A 48 13.75 15.27 8.34
CA SER A 48 14.86 16.16 7.95
C SER A 48 15.43 15.77 6.58
N LEU A 49 15.67 14.47 6.34
CA LEU A 49 16.15 13.97 5.05
C LEU A 49 15.15 14.24 3.91
N LEU A 50 13.87 14.17 4.19
CA LEU A 50 12.84 14.49 3.18
C LEU A 50 12.82 15.99 2.85
N LEU A 51 12.95 16.86 3.86
CA LEU A 51 13.05 18.32 3.64
C LEU A 51 14.32 18.69 2.86
N GLU A 52 15.47 18.05 3.16
CA GLU A 52 16.71 18.21 2.39
C GLU A 52 16.51 17.81 0.91
N LEU A 53 15.84 16.67 0.66
CA LEU A 53 15.54 16.24 -0.70
C LEU A 53 14.67 17.25 -1.46
N MET A 54 13.67 17.85 -0.80
CA MET A 54 12.81 18.87 -1.40
C MET A 54 13.61 20.15 -1.72
N ASP A 55 14.49 20.60 -0.82
CA ASP A 55 15.35 21.76 -1.02
C ASP A 55 16.36 21.56 -2.16
N GLU A 56 16.95 20.37 -2.29
CA GLU A 56 17.81 20.02 -3.44
C GLU A 56 17.05 20.14 -4.77
N GLY A 57 15.81 19.66 -4.85
CA GLY A 57 14.98 19.77 -6.03
C GLY A 57 14.68 21.23 -6.41
N SER A 58 14.37 22.05 -5.41
CA SER A 58 14.09 23.49 -5.60
C SER A 58 15.31 24.24 -6.14
N ARG A 59 16.52 23.96 -5.62
CA ARG A 59 17.77 24.59 -6.08
C ARG A 59 18.15 24.22 -7.52
N LYS A 60 17.83 22.99 -7.95
CA LYS A 60 18.15 22.53 -9.30
C LYS A 60 17.17 22.99 -10.37
N GLN A 61 16.18 23.83 -10.02
CA GLN A 61 15.09 24.27 -10.92
C GLN A 61 14.45 23.10 -11.69
N GLU A 62 14.48 21.93 -11.11
CA GLU A 62 13.84 20.78 -11.70
C GLU A 62 12.34 21.05 -11.84
N LYS A 63 11.78 20.78 -13.01
CA LYS A 63 10.44 21.17 -13.51
C LYS A 63 9.24 20.80 -12.62
N TRP A 64 9.51 20.07 -11.57
CA TRP A 64 8.51 19.62 -10.60
C TRP A 64 8.67 20.46 -9.33
N ALA A 65 7.79 21.41 -9.15
CA ALA A 65 7.66 22.10 -7.88
C ALA A 65 7.24 21.08 -6.80
N VAL A 66 8.21 20.25 -6.36
CA VAL A 66 8.05 19.18 -5.36
C VAL A 66 7.39 19.72 -4.10
N GLU A 67 7.76 20.92 -3.71
CA GLU A 67 7.20 21.63 -2.55
C GLU A 67 5.67 21.76 -2.59
N ARG A 68 5.07 21.89 -3.77
CA ARG A 68 3.61 22.01 -3.91
C ARG A 68 2.87 20.68 -3.99
N ARG A 69 3.60 19.58 -4.24
CA ARG A 69 3.00 18.25 -4.42
C ARG A 69 3.25 17.30 -3.26
N ILE A 70 4.22 17.60 -2.39
CA ILE A 70 4.53 16.77 -1.21
C ILE A 70 4.05 17.51 0.04
N HIS A 71 3.08 16.91 0.70
CA HIS A 71 2.51 17.40 1.95
C HIS A 71 3.03 16.54 3.10
N ILE A 72 3.83 17.14 3.98
CA ILE A 72 4.45 16.44 5.11
C ILE A 72 3.63 16.73 6.37
N SER A 73 3.20 15.67 7.02
CA SER A 73 2.54 15.70 8.33
C SER A 73 3.32 14.84 9.32
N GLN A 74 3.66 15.38 10.47
CA GLN A 74 4.32 14.64 11.54
C GLN A 74 3.46 14.62 12.80
N THR A 75 3.24 13.43 13.36
CA THR A 75 2.49 13.30 14.61
C THR A 75 3.39 13.55 15.83
N VAL A 76 2.86 14.20 16.85
CA VAL A 76 3.60 14.49 18.11
C VAL A 76 3.71 13.27 19.00
N THR A 77 2.83 12.29 18.83
CA THR A 77 2.80 11.01 19.54
C THR A 77 2.61 9.88 18.56
N GLU A 78 3.08 8.68 18.90
CA GLU A 78 2.82 7.48 18.10
C GLU A 78 1.31 7.16 18.11
N ARG A 79 0.64 7.40 16.99
CA ARG A 79 -0.80 7.14 16.82
C ARG A 79 -1.07 5.78 16.18
N GLY A 80 -0.05 5.22 15.54
CA GLY A 80 -0.13 3.97 14.79
C GLY A 80 -0.56 4.16 13.33
N LYS A 81 -0.19 3.20 12.50
CA LYS A 81 -0.41 3.24 11.04
C LYS A 81 -1.87 3.45 10.65
N SER A 82 -2.82 2.86 11.37
CA SER A 82 -4.25 2.95 11.08
C SER A 82 -4.78 4.36 11.14
N VAL A 83 -4.49 5.06 12.23
CA VAL A 83 -4.98 6.43 12.46
C VAL A 83 -4.36 7.39 11.47
N ASN A 84 -3.05 7.26 11.22
CA ASN A 84 -2.32 8.12 10.31
C ASN A 84 -2.77 7.93 8.86
N ARG A 85 -2.97 6.69 8.42
CA ARG A 85 -3.52 6.37 7.09
C ARG A 85 -4.88 7.01 6.88
N PHE A 86 -5.76 6.84 7.85
CA PHE A 86 -7.10 7.39 7.81
C PHE A 86 -7.12 8.92 7.72
N SER A 87 -6.29 9.61 8.53
CA SER A 87 -6.16 11.06 8.45
C SER A 87 -5.70 11.52 7.07
N SER A 88 -4.68 10.84 6.50
CA SER A 88 -4.20 11.17 5.16
C SER A 88 -5.24 10.94 4.07
N MET A 89 -6.01 9.85 4.15
CA MET A 89 -7.06 9.58 3.16
C MET A 89 -8.17 10.63 3.18
N LYS A 90 -8.45 11.27 4.32
CA LYS A 90 -9.40 12.40 4.40
C LYS A 90 -8.88 13.66 3.72
N GLU A 91 -7.57 13.84 3.66
CA GLU A 91 -6.91 14.98 3.04
C GLU A 91 -6.68 14.79 1.54
N ALA A 92 -6.86 13.56 1.05
CA ALA A 92 -6.69 13.21 -0.34
C ALA A 92 -7.69 13.94 -1.24
N ARG A 93 -7.18 14.57 -2.31
CA ARG A 93 -7.96 15.34 -3.28
C ARG A 93 -8.07 14.65 -4.64
N GLY A 94 -7.26 13.62 -4.84
CA GLY A 94 -7.20 12.88 -6.09
C GLY A 94 -8.40 11.95 -6.29
N ARG A 95 -8.76 11.78 -7.55
CA ARG A 95 -9.65 10.71 -7.96
C ARG A 95 -9.05 9.34 -7.67
N TRP A 96 -7.77 9.18 -7.98
CA TRP A 96 -7.05 7.92 -7.77
C TRP A 96 -6.34 7.94 -6.43
N ILE A 97 -6.57 6.92 -5.62
CA ILE A 97 -5.85 6.74 -4.35
C ILE A 97 -4.89 5.57 -4.49
N ALA A 98 -3.61 5.84 -4.27
CA ALA A 98 -2.55 4.84 -4.30
C ALA A 98 -1.75 4.83 -2.99
N PHE A 99 -1.06 3.74 -2.71
CA PHE A 99 -0.44 3.52 -1.40
C PHE A 99 1.02 3.08 -1.53
N LEU A 100 1.90 3.69 -0.73
CA LEU A 100 3.31 3.32 -0.66
C LEU A 100 3.82 3.54 0.76
N ASP A 101 4.34 2.51 1.44
CA ASP A 101 5.03 2.71 2.73
C ASP A 101 6.48 3.17 2.49
N ALA A 102 6.99 4.06 3.35
CA ALA A 102 8.39 4.46 3.32
C ALA A 102 9.31 3.24 3.54
N GLY A 103 10.15 2.98 2.54
CA GLY A 103 11.00 1.78 2.44
C GLY A 103 10.73 0.92 1.22
N ASP A 104 9.52 0.99 0.65
CA ASP A 104 9.17 0.33 -0.59
C ASP A 104 9.40 1.26 -1.80
N VAL A 105 9.43 0.73 -3.01
CA VAL A 105 9.81 1.46 -4.23
C VAL A 105 8.83 1.11 -5.36
N TRP A 106 8.50 2.09 -6.20
CA TRP A 106 7.70 1.89 -7.41
C TRP A 106 8.54 1.93 -8.69
N ALA A 107 8.10 1.18 -9.71
CA ALA A 107 8.60 1.33 -11.06
C ALA A 107 8.16 2.70 -11.63
N PRO A 108 8.96 3.33 -12.52
CA PRO A 108 8.69 4.69 -13.01
C PRO A 108 7.34 4.85 -13.74
N ASP A 109 6.84 3.79 -14.33
CA ASP A 109 5.62 3.76 -15.16
C ASP A 109 4.38 3.20 -14.42
N LYS A 110 4.49 2.98 -13.10
CA LYS A 110 3.42 2.35 -12.33
C LYS A 110 2.10 3.11 -12.38
N LEU A 111 2.12 4.40 -12.10
CA LEU A 111 0.88 5.18 -12.05
C LEU A 111 0.21 5.23 -13.42
N GLU A 112 0.96 5.52 -14.46
CA GLU A 112 0.46 5.59 -15.83
C GLU A 112 -0.19 4.29 -16.28
N LYS A 113 0.52 3.16 -16.10
CA LYS A 113 0.01 1.84 -16.49
C LYS A 113 -1.21 1.41 -15.70
N GLN A 114 -1.19 1.64 -14.38
CA GLN A 114 -2.29 1.19 -13.53
C GLN A 114 -3.55 2.04 -13.76
N ILE A 115 -3.43 3.35 -13.97
CA ILE A 115 -4.55 4.23 -14.36
C ILE A 115 -5.10 3.81 -15.72
N GLY A 116 -4.23 3.60 -16.73
CA GLY A 116 -4.64 3.13 -18.06
C GLY A 116 -5.43 1.82 -17.96
N PHE A 117 -4.89 0.83 -17.27
CA PHE A 117 -5.56 -0.46 -17.04
C PHE A 117 -6.94 -0.31 -16.40
N MET A 118 -7.07 0.53 -15.37
CA MET A 118 -8.34 0.75 -14.69
C MET A 118 -9.33 1.50 -15.57
N ALA A 119 -8.89 2.54 -16.26
CA ALA A 119 -9.76 3.37 -17.11
C ALA A 119 -10.27 2.61 -18.35
N GLU A 120 -9.40 1.85 -19.03
CA GLU A 120 -9.75 1.06 -20.21
C GLU A 120 -10.76 -0.05 -19.94
N ASN A 121 -10.72 -0.63 -18.72
CA ASN A 121 -11.58 -1.74 -18.34
C ASN A 121 -12.76 -1.34 -17.43
N GLY A 122 -12.85 -0.08 -17.02
CA GLY A 122 -13.87 0.39 -16.08
C GLY A 122 -13.71 -0.17 -14.67
N TYR A 123 -12.48 -0.49 -14.25
CA TYR A 123 -12.21 -1.04 -12.93
C TYR A 123 -12.06 0.05 -11.87
N ALA A 124 -12.77 -0.10 -10.76
CA ALA A 124 -12.69 0.82 -9.63
C ALA A 124 -11.62 0.45 -8.60
N PHE A 125 -11.10 -0.79 -8.64
CA PHE A 125 -10.14 -1.30 -7.66
C PHE A 125 -9.16 -2.27 -8.34
N SER A 126 -7.86 -2.02 -8.18
CA SER A 126 -6.81 -2.83 -8.81
C SER A 126 -5.58 -2.99 -7.94
N TYR A 127 -4.75 -3.96 -8.31
CA TYR A 127 -3.42 -4.18 -7.75
C TYR A 127 -2.45 -4.69 -8.81
N THR A 128 -1.15 -4.64 -8.53
CA THR A 128 -0.10 -5.10 -9.44
C THR A 128 0.69 -6.26 -8.86
N GLN A 129 1.52 -6.90 -9.67
CA GLN A 129 2.60 -7.74 -9.17
C GLN A 129 3.67 -6.90 -8.49
N TYR A 130 4.51 -7.52 -7.66
CA TYR A 130 5.62 -6.86 -7.01
C TYR A 130 6.81 -7.79 -6.75
N GLY A 131 8.00 -7.19 -6.79
CA GLY A 131 9.26 -7.83 -6.43
C GLY A 131 9.61 -7.67 -4.96
N LEU A 132 10.72 -8.32 -4.55
CA LEU A 132 11.30 -8.16 -3.21
C LEU A 132 12.74 -7.63 -3.31
N ILE A 133 13.07 -6.66 -2.45
CA ILE A 133 14.45 -6.21 -2.21
C ILE A 133 14.83 -6.40 -0.74
N ASN A 134 16.14 -6.56 -0.51
CA ASN A 134 16.68 -6.65 0.83
C ASN A 134 17.00 -5.23 1.41
N ARG A 135 17.62 -5.17 2.59
CA ARG A 135 18.03 -3.91 3.24
C ARG A 135 19.12 -3.12 2.49
N ARG A 136 19.79 -3.71 1.49
CA ARG A 136 20.79 -3.06 0.65
C ARG A 136 20.23 -2.60 -0.70
N SER A 137 18.88 -2.69 -0.90
CA SER A 137 18.21 -2.45 -2.18
C SER A 137 18.59 -3.44 -3.28
N GLU A 138 19.15 -4.61 -2.91
CA GLU A 138 19.47 -5.66 -3.86
C GLU A 138 18.23 -6.50 -4.14
N ASP A 139 17.98 -6.80 -5.42
CA ASP A 139 16.88 -7.68 -5.85
C ASP A 139 17.09 -9.09 -5.27
N MET A 140 16.01 -9.67 -4.78
CA MET A 140 16.02 -11.01 -4.22
C MET A 140 15.60 -12.08 -5.24
N GLY A 141 15.38 -11.73 -6.51
CA GLY A 141 14.93 -12.63 -7.56
C GLY A 141 13.58 -13.29 -7.20
N VAL A 142 12.62 -12.51 -6.68
CA VAL A 142 11.32 -13.00 -6.27
C VAL A 142 10.23 -12.11 -6.82
N LEU A 143 9.33 -12.68 -7.60
CA LEU A 143 8.12 -12.05 -8.09
C LEU A 143 6.90 -12.60 -7.35
N ILE A 144 6.04 -11.72 -6.86
CA ILE A 144 4.79 -12.08 -6.18
C ILE A 144 3.62 -11.58 -7.02
N SER A 145 2.75 -12.51 -7.38
CA SER A 145 1.54 -12.29 -8.15
C SER A 145 0.29 -12.61 -7.33
N GLY A 146 -0.85 -12.74 -7.99
CA GLY A 146 -2.11 -13.11 -7.39
C GLY A 146 -3.16 -13.54 -8.41
N LYS A 147 -4.43 -13.57 -8.01
CA LYS A 147 -5.56 -13.88 -8.88
C LYS A 147 -5.86 -12.71 -9.81
N ALA A 148 -6.28 -13.01 -11.04
CA ALA A 148 -6.64 -11.99 -12.03
C ALA A 148 -7.80 -11.10 -11.54
N GLN A 149 -8.77 -11.69 -10.86
CA GLN A 149 -9.91 -11.03 -10.24
C GLN A 149 -10.12 -11.60 -8.83
N VAL A 150 -10.45 -10.73 -7.90
CA VAL A 150 -10.68 -11.04 -6.49
C VAL A 150 -11.97 -10.34 -6.06
N ASP A 151 -13.03 -11.09 -5.91
CA ASP A 151 -14.28 -10.64 -5.33
C ASP A 151 -14.21 -10.58 -3.79
N HIS A 152 -15.31 -10.23 -3.14
CA HIS A 152 -15.34 -10.13 -1.68
C HIS A 152 -15.11 -11.49 -0.98
N GLU A 153 -15.68 -12.57 -1.50
CA GLU A 153 -15.48 -13.91 -0.92
C GLU A 153 -14.03 -14.36 -1.01
N GLU A 154 -13.39 -14.16 -2.15
CA GLU A 154 -11.97 -14.41 -2.34
C GLU A 154 -11.10 -13.52 -1.46
N MET A 155 -11.50 -12.26 -1.25
CA MET A 155 -10.81 -11.35 -0.33
C MET A 155 -10.94 -11.82 1.11
N LEU A 156 -12.10 -12.35 1.53
CA LEU A 156 -12.27 -12.98 2.85
C LEU A 156 -11.35 -14.18 3.05
N HIS A 157 -11.04 -14.92 1.98
CA HIS A 157 -10.14 -16.09 2.07
C HIS A 157 -8.68 -15.71 2.23
N CYS A 158 -8.24 -14.63 1.59
CA CYS A 158 -6.84 -14.20 1.64
C CYS A 158 -6.71 -12.72 1.30
N CYS A 159 -5.85 -11.99 2.01
CA CYS A 159 -5.42 -10.66 1.58
C CYS A 159 -4.56 -10.80 0.32
N TRP A 160 -5.20 -10.67 -0.86
CA TRP A 160 -4.51 -10.83 -2.15
C TRP A 160 -3.60 -9.65 -2.47
N PRO A 161 -4.05 -8.38 -2.41
CA PRO A 161 -3.21 -7.24 -2.70
C PRO A 161 -2.17 -6.98 -1.61
N ALA A 162 -0.99 -6.54 -2.00
CA ALA A 162 -0.05 -5.91 -1.09
C ALA A 162 -0.26 -4.39 -1.10
N TYR A 163 -0.05 -3.74 0.03
CA TYR A 163 -0.34 -2.31 0.22
C TYR A 163 0.24 -1.42 -0.89
N LEU A 164 1.54 -1.62 -1.22
CA LEU A 164 2.26 -0.84 -2.23
C LEU A 164 1.77 -1.06 -3.67
N THR A 165 0.92 -2.05 -3.91
CA THR A 165 0.44 -2.40 -5.26
C THR A 165 -0.94 -1.84 -5.58
N VAL A 166 -1.68 -1.42 -4.56
CA VAL A 166 -3.09 -1.06 -4.67
C VAL A 166 -3.29 0.35 -5.24
N MET A 167 -4.33 0.47 -6.07
CA MET A 167 -4.96 1.73 -6.48
C MET A 167 -6.47 1.55 -6.54
N TYR A 168 -7.22 2.59 -6.15
CA TYR A 168 -8.68 2.61 -6.34
C TYR A 168 -9.18 3.98 -6.80
N ASP A 169 -10.34 4.00 -7.46
CA ASP A 169 -11.05 5.19 -7.93
C ASP A 169 -11.95 5.73 -6.80
N ALA A 170 -11.54 6.81 -6.16
CA ALA A 170 -12.29 7.41 -5.05
C ALA A 170 -13.60 8.10 -5.48
N GLU A 171 -13.75 8.48 -6.76
CA GLU A 171 -15.03 9.00 -7.27
C GLU A 171 -16.08 7.88 -7.34
N THR A 172 -15.66 6.65 -7.67
CA THR A 172 -16.55 5.49 -7.75
C THR A 172 -16.73 4.79 -6.40
N VAL A 173 -15.65 4.58 -5.66
CA VAL A 173 -15.63 3.84 -4.39
C VAL A 173 -16.05 4.70 -3.21
N GLY A 174 -15.73 6.00 -3.25
CA GLY A 174 -15.88 6.91 -2.12
C GLY A 174 -14.73 6.81 -1.10
N LEU A 175 -14.87 7.54 -0.01
CA LEU A 175 -13.94 7.48 1.11
C LEU A 175 -14.18 6.19 1.91
N VAL A 176 -13.20 5.29 1.87
CA VAL A 176 -13.26 4.03 2.60
C VAL A 176 -12.60 4.16 3.97
N LEU A 177 -13.29 3.71 4.99
CA LEU A 177 -12.84 3.77 6.38
C LEU A 177 -12.83 2.35 6.94
N ALA A 178 -11.70 1.94 7.53
CA ALA A 178 -11.69 0.74 8.37
C ALA A 178 -12.27 1.08 9.75
N LYS A 179 -13.16 0.24 10.26
CA LYS A 179 -13.60 0.29 11.65
C LYS A 179 -12.37 0.08 12.55
N SER A 180 -12.48 0.34 13.83
CA SER A 180 -11.43 0.39 14.85
C SER A 180 -10.48 -0.83 14.92
N VAL A 181 -9.68 -1.08 13.87
CA VAL A 181 -8.66 -2.13 13.83
C VAL A 181 -7.29 -1.49 13.96
N LYS A 182 -6.53 -1.85 15.01
CA LYS A 182 -5.22 -1.27 15.29
C LYS A 182 -4.15 -1.69 14.28
N GLU A 183 -4.22 -2.93 13.81
CA GLU A 183 -3.26 -3.54 12.88
C GLU A 183 -4.02 -4.20 11.71
N ASN A 184 -3.33 -4.49 10.60
CA ASN A 184 -3.92 -5.03 9.36
C ASN A 184 -5.10 -4.22 8.80
N ASN A 185 -5.13 -2.93 9.02
CA ASN A 185 -6.19 -2.07 8.53
C ASN A 185 -6.16 -1.88 7.00
N ASP A 186 -5.05 -2.18 6.34
CA ASP A 186 -4.98 -2.34 4.90
C ASP A 186 -5.91 -3.47 4.43
N TYR A 187 -5.86 -4.62 5.08
CA TYR A 187 -6.77 -5.72 4.77
C TYR A 187 -8.24 -5.36 5.04
N ALA A 188 -8.53 -4.66 6.14
CA ALA A 188 -9.87 -4.16 6.42
C ALA A 188 -10.37 -3.19 5.33
N LEU A 189 -9.50 -2.30 4.82
CA LEU A 189 -9.84 -1.42 3.70
C LEU A 189 -10.18 -2.22 2.42
N TRP A 190 -9.38 -3.24 2.10
CA TRP A 190 -9.61 -4.06 0.91
C TRP A 190 -10.90 -4.86 1.01
N LEU A 191 -11.24 -5.37 2.19
CA LEU A 191 -12.53 -6.01 2.44
C LEU A 191 -13.68 -5.02 2.22
N ASN A 192 -13.60 -3.83 2.80
CA ASN A 192 -14.66 -2.83 2.65
C ASN A 192 -14.87 -2.39 1.18
N ILE A 193 -13.80 -2.24 0.39
CA ILE A 193 -13.90 -1.93 -1.04
C ILE A 193 -14.51 -3.12 -1.79
N SER A 194 -14.06 -4.34 -1.49
CA SER A 194 -14.46 -5.54 -2.22
C SER A 194 -15.94 -5.94 -2.04
N VAL A 195 -16.65 -5.38 -1.06
CA VAL A 195 -18.10 -5.55 -0.93
C VAL A 195 -18.87 -5.12 -2.18
N LYS A 196 -18.35 -4.12 -2.90
CA LYS A 196 -19.03 -3.52 -4.07
C LYS A 196 -18.20 -3.57 -5.35
N HIS A 197 -16.89 -3.72 -5.24
CA HIS A 197 -15.96 -3.59 -6.35
C HIS A 197 -14.88 -4.67 -6.29
N ASP A 198 -14.86 -5.55 -7.27
CA ASP A 198 -13.84 -6.57 -7.39
C ASP A 198 -12.46 -5.94 -7.59
N CYS A 199 -11.43 -6.58 -7.03
CA CYS A 199 -10.06 -6.16 -7.19
C CYS A 199 -9.39 -6.88 -8.36
N HIS A 200 -8.88 -6.14 -9.35
CA HIS A 200 -8.32 -6.69 -10.58
C HIS A 200 -6.79 -6.59 -10.59
N LEU A 201 -6.13 -7.66 -11.03
CA LEU A 201 -4.68 -7.72 -11.15
C LEU A 201 -4.23 -7.16 -12.50
N LEU A 202 -3.40 -6.12 -12.47
CA LEU A 202 -2.52 -5.78 -13.57
C LEU A 202 -1.26 -6.68 -13.47
N PRO A 203 -1.06 -7.66 -14.38
CA PRO A 203 -0.02 -8.68 -14.25
C PRO A 203 1.37 -8.16 -14.65
N GLU A 204 1.76 -7.00 -14.11
CA GLU A 204 3.06 -6.37 -14.30
C GLU A 204 3.74 -6.09 -12.97
N ASN A 205 5.07 -6.27 -12.93
CA ASN A 205 5.90 -5.98 -11.76
C ASN A 205 6.19 -4.47 -11.66
N LEU A 206 5.29 -3.73 -11.02
CA LEU A 206 5.35 -2.27 -10.94
C LEU A 206 5.69 -1.74 -9.54
N ALA A 207 5.97 -2.63 -8.60
CA ALA A 207 6.32 -2.26 -7.24
C ALA A 207 7.34 -3.22 -6.63
N THR A 208 8.11 -2.74 -5.68
CA THR A 208 9.13 -3.55 -5.01
C THR A 208 9.05 -3.34 -3.50
N MET A 209 8.82 -4.43 -2.77
CA MET A 209 8.69 -4.42 -1.32
C MET A 209 10.04 -4.68 -0.66
N ARG A 210 10.42 -3.83 0.28
CA ARG A 210 11.62 -4.03 1.09
C ARG A 210 11.33 -4.98 2.24
N THR A 211 12.07 -6.08 2.31
CA THR A 211 11.97 -7.04 3.40
C THR A 211 13.29 -7.11 4.21
N PRO A 212 13.23 -6.97 5.54
CA PRO A 212 14.42 -7.10 6.38
C PRO A 212 14.85 -8.55 6.61
N TYR A 213 14.00 -9.51 6.27
CA TYR A 213 14.18 -10.91 6.60
C TYR A 213 14.13 -11.78 5.35
N GLY A 214 14.88 -12.88 5.38
CA GLY A 214 14.76 -13.93 4.37
C GLY A 214 13.32 -14.49 4.29
N ARG A 215 13.03 -15.16 3.19
CA ARG A 215 11.69 -15.62 2.74
C ARG A 215 10.77 -16.21 3.83
N PHE A 216 11.33 -16.89 4.84
CA PHE A 216 10.58 -17.71 5.80
C PHE A 216 10.06 -16.97 7.05
N SER A 217 10.71 -15.93 7.53
CA SER A 217 10.36 -15.33 8.83
C SER A 217 9.04 -14.52 8.81
N ARG A 218 8.51 -14.23 7.62
CA ARG A 218 7.27 -13.45 7.46
C ARG A 218 6.00 -14.27 7.70
N PHE A 219 6.09 -15.61 7.57
CA PHE A 219 4.91 -16.48 7.67
C PHE A 219 4.54 -16.88 9.11
N ILE A 220 5.49 -16.88 10.04
CA ILE A 220 5.29 -17.38 11.40
C ILE A 220 5.32 -16.21 12.39
N ARG A 221 4.29 -15.36 12.37
CA ARG A 221 4.04 -14.43 13.48
C ARG A 221 2.67 -14.72 14.06
N THR A 222 2.65 -15.22 15.29
CA THR A 222 1.43 -15.52 16.07
C THR A 222 0.48 -14.32 16.17
N ASP A 223 1.05 -13.10 16.18
CA ASP A 223 0.29 -11.85 16.19
C ASP A 223 -0.66 -11.70 14.98
N ARG A 224 -0.30 -12.26 13.80
CA ARG A 224 -1.14 -12.18 12.61
C ARG A 224 -2.46 -12.90 12.75
N PHE A 225 -2.48 -14.04 13.47
CA PHE A 225 -3.71 -14.77 13.72
C PHE A 225 -4.69 -13.91 14.52
N LYS A 226 -4.21 -13.30 15.60
CA LYS A 226 -5.02 -12.39 16.44
C LYS A 226 -5.59 -11.22 15.63
N TRP A 227 -4.74 -10.54 14.84
CA TRP A 227 -5.17 -9.38 14.06
C TRP A 227 -6.17 -9.74 12.96
N ARG A 228 -6.03 -10.89 12.31
CA ARG A 228 -7.00 -11.37 11.34
C ARG A 228 -8.33 -11.73 11.97
N TYR A 229 -8.30 -12.40 13.11
CA TYR A 229 -9.50 -12.68 13.89
C TYR A 229 -10.24 -11.39 14.26
N GLU A 230 -9.51 -10.35 14.70
CA GLU A 230 -10.11 -9.05 14.99
C GLU A 230 -10.74 -8.37 13.77
N VAL A 231 -10.14 -8.49 12.59
CA VAL A 231 -10.72 -7.97 11.33
C VAL A 231 -12.07 -8.64 11.07
N TYR A 232 -12.15 -9.96 11.07
CA TYR A 232 -13.41 -10.66 10.86
C TYR A 232 -14.47 -10.35 11.91
N ARG A 233 -14.06 -10.14 13.15
CA ARG A 233 -14.99 -9.76 14.24
C ARG A 233 -15.52 -8.34 14.13
N LYS A 234 -14.69 -7.40 13.68
CA LYS A 234 -15.00 -5.97 13.76
C LYS A 234 -15.43 -5.35 12.42
N GLU A 235 -14.84 -5.80 11.31
CA GLU A 235 -15.19 -5.27 9.99
C GLU A 235 -16.37 -6.03 9.41
N GLU A 236 -16.35 -7.36 9.48
CA GLU A 236 -17.36 -8.25 8.89
C GLU A 236 -18.48 -8.62 9.86
N ASP A 237 -18.42 -8.16 11.11
CA ASP A 237 -19.41 -8.47 12.19
C ASP A 237 -19.69 -9.98 12.37
N LEU A 238 -18.72 -10.85 12.03
CA LEU A 238 -18.90 -12.30 12.10
C LEU A 238 -18.88 -12.80 13.54
N GLY A 239 -19.64 -13.85 13.83
CA GLY A 239 -19.64 -14.52 15.13
C GLY A 239 -18.26 -15.10 15.51
N PRO A 240 -18.00 -15.40 16.81
CA PRO A 240 -16.68 -15.85 17.26
C PRO A 240 -16.18 -17.11 16.56
N VAL A 241 -17.04 -18.10 16.39
CA VAL A 241 -16.71 -19.39 15.74
C VAL A 241 -16.40 -19.17 14.25
N THR A 242 -17.25 -18.42 13.56
CA THR A 242 -17.06 -18.11 12.14
C THR A 242 -15.77 -17.33 11.92
N SER A 243 -15.48 -16.31 12.74
CA SER A 243 -14.23 -15.54 12.67
C SER A 243 -12.99 -16.41 12.88
N PHE A 244 -13.06 -17.37 13.78
CA PHE A 244 -11.99 -18.34 13.99
C PHE A 244 -11.77 -19.21 12.75
N LEU A 245 -12.84 -19.77 12.16
CA LEU A 245 -12.78 -20.59 10.96
C LEU A 245 -12.19 -19.81 9.76
N TYR A 246 -12.65 -18.57 9.53
CA TYR A 246 -12.08 -17.71 8.49
C TYR A 246 -10.62 -17.36 8.75
N THR A 247 -10.21 -17.18 10.00
CA THR A 247 -8.80 -16.92 10.35
C THR A 247 -7.91 -18.11 10.00
N VAL A 248 -8.34 -19.33 10.33
CA VAL A 248 -7.63 -20.57 9.97
C VAL A 248 -7.57 -20.73 8.45
N ARG A 249 -8.71 -20.55 7.78
CA ARG A 249 -8.83 -20.61 6.30
C ARG A 249 -7.90 -19.60 5.64
N ASN A 250 -7.87 -18.37 6.13
CA ASN A 250 -6.96 -17.34 5.63
C ASN A 250 -5.48 -17.73 5.77
N GLY A 251 -5.11 -18.36 6.87
CA GLY A 251 -3.76 -18.93 7.05
C GLY A 251 -3.42 -19.96 5.97
N TRP A 252 -4.35 -20.89 5.70
CA TRP A 252 -4.20 -21.89 4.66
C TRP A 252 -4.06 -21.29 3.26
N TYR A 253 -4.96 -20.38 2.88
CA TYR A 253 -4.89 -19.70 1.59
C TYR A 253 -3.62 -18.84 1.45
N GLY A 254 -3.09 -18.32 2.56
CA GLY A 254 -1.78 -17.66 2.57
C GLY A 254 -0.65 -18.59 2.16
N ILE A 255 -0.68 -19.87 2.59
CA ILE A 255 0.28 -20.89 2.17
C ILE A 255 0.08 -21.23 0.68
N VAL A 256 -1.16 -21.44 0.24
CA VAL A 256 -1.49 -21.71 -1.17
C VAL A 256 -1.04 -20.55 -2.07
N LYS A 257 -1.31 -19.29 -1.66
CA LYS A 257 -0.84 -18.09 -2.36
C LYS A 257 0.67 -18.11 -2.52
N TRP A 258 1.39 -18.40 -1.44
CA TRP A 258 2.84 -18.45 -1.48
C TRP A 258 3.35 -19.52 -2.44
N TRP A 259 2.73 -20.68 -2.48
CA TRP A 259 3.14 -21.81 -3.32
C TRP A 259 2.84 -21.56 -4.80
N LYS A 260 1.68 -20.96 -5.10
CA LYS A 260 1.15 -20.81 -6.47
C LYS A 260 1.59 -19.50 -7.15
N TYR A 261 1.78 -18.43 -6.38
CA TYR A 261 1.93 -17.07 -6.92
C TYR A 261 3.24 -16.38 -6.53
N VAL A 262 4.17 -17.10 -5.90
CA VAL A 262 5.52 -16.60 -5.61
C VAL A 262 6.51 -17.36 -6.48
N HIS A 263 7.10 -16.63 -7.43
CA HIS A 263 8.03 -17.21 -8.41
C HIS A 263 9.45 -16.70 -8.12
N LYS A 264 10.45 -17.54 -8.43
CA LYS A 264 11.85 -17.12 -8.55
C LYS A 264 12.04 -16.62 -9.98
N THR A 265 12.54 -15.40 -10.13
CA THR A 265 12.97 -14.79 -11.40
C THR A 265 14.45 -14.96 -11.58
#